data_90b478afd2fb3477f1e67ee9d4e812c8
#
_entry.id   90b478afd2fb3477f1e67ee9d4e812c8
#
_cell.length_a   1.000
_cell.length_b   1.000
_cell.length_c   1.000
_cell.angle_alpha   90.00
_cell.angle_beta   90.00
_cell.angle_gamma   90.00
#
_symmetry.space_group_name_H-M   'P 1'
#
loop_
_entity.id
_entity.type
_entity.pdbx_description
1 polymer ?
#
loop_
_entity_poly.entity_id
_entity_poly.type
_entity_poly.pdbx_seq_one_letter_code
_entity_poly.pdbx_strand_id
1 'polypeptide(L)'
;MKKLITIMSLVIVGFAFGQDEEPKLNVSGSVDAYFRSNITSANDGAANTLLGTGDYSIFNNDSGFSAGLANVTLSYGDETVGFIADLGYGPRMDAWNGGDVVNEAYMYWNTSDKVMLMMGRFNSWMGYERLSAANNFHYSMSHMFSYSARNFNGIVAQFDIGTNLRGGIGVMNPVNQVYGNNGDYSIAAGFTYNGVTGISYTRGGDVSYLDLKTAFDVSDNLDIKLNGHIADFGDDADGFSSISAYAQLKSTDAFSWGMRLEYMKFDNADSLTVLTPTLTGRYSVGDLTIIPEIRLDSASEDIFTDREPSFNSSGSPIMNSGVLTAFNVAAVYTF
;
A
#
# COMPACT_ATOMS: atom_id res chain seq x y z
N MET A 1 -20.71 4.90 27.58
CA MET A 1 -19.75 5.51 26.66
C MET A 1 -18.88 4.38 26.10
N LYS A 2 -19.25 3.85 24.96
CA LYS A 2 -18.51 2.74 24.32
C LYS A 2 -17.63 3.37 23.26
N LYS A 3 -16.31 3.37 23.49
CA LYS A 3 -15.33 3.82 22.52
C LYS A 3 -15.29 2.83 21.37
N LEU A 4 -15.78 3.23 20.22
CA LEU A 4 -15.59 2.53 18.97
C LEU A 4 -14.22 2.94 18.45
N ILE A 5 -13.22 2.09 18.66
CA ILE A 5 -11.89 2.24 18.09
C ILE A 5 -11.99 1.73 16.67
N THR A 6 -11.94 2.63 15.70
CA THR A 6 -11.82 2.27 14.29
C THR A 6 -10.44 1.70 14.06
N ILE A 7 -10.38 0.40 13.82
CA ILE A 7 -9.18 -0.41 13.72
C ILE A 7 -8.48 -0.11 12.40
N MET A 8 -7.35 0.55 12.49
CA MET A 8 -6.31 0.44 11.45
C MET A 8 -5.86 -1.02 11.43
N SER A 9 -6.14 -1.70 10.32
CA SER A 9 -5.77 -3.12 10.13
C SER A 9 -4.25 -3.28 9.97
N LEU A 10 -3.50 -3.13 11.06
CA LEU A 10 -2.53 -4.17 11.35
C LEU A 10 -3.41 -5.39 11.64
N VAL A 11 -3.19 -6.53 11.04
CA VAL A 11 -3.78 -7.77 11.50
C VAL A 11 -3.18 -8.05 12.88
N ILE A 12 -3.71 -7.33 13.89
CA ILE A 12 -3.58 -7.74 15.26
C ILE A 12 -4.71 -8.76 15.40
N VAL A 13 -4.38 -10.03 15.28
CA VAL A 13 -5.20 -11.07 15.88
C VAL A 13 -5.27 -10.70 17.36
N GLY A 14 -6.37 -10.05 17.78
CA GLY A 14 -6.63 -9.75 19.16
C GLY A 14 -6.88 -11.07 19.87
N PHE A 15 -5.88 -11.57 20.58
CA PHE A 15 -6.04 -12.74 21.43
C PHE A 15 -6.92 -12.38 22.63
N ALA A 16 -8.14 -12.89 22.63
CA ALA A 16 -8.96 -12.95 23.84
C ALA A 16 -8.40 -14.05 24.74
N PHE A 17 -7.87 -13.68 25.90
CA PHE A 17 -7.48 -14.63 26.94
C PHE A 17 -8.71 -15.43 27.39
N GLY A 18 -8.69 -16.72 27.19
CA GLY A 18 -9.64 -17.63 27.84
C GLY A 18 -9.96 -18.90 27.09
N GLN A 19 -9.43 -19.99 27.58
CA GLN A 19 -9.68 -21.40 27.30
C GLN A 19 -8.83 -22.02 26.19
N ASP A 20 -8.33 -23.22 26.47
CA ASP A 20 -7.59 -24.14 25.57
C ASP A 20 -8.44 -24.52 24.33
N GLU A 21 -8.68 -23.60 23.42
CA GLU A 21 -9.19 -23.93 22.11
C GLU A 21 -8.02 -24.38 21.23
N GLU A 22 -8.16 -25.56 20.64
CA GLU A 22 -7.19 -26.04 19.66
C GLU A 22 -7.01 -24.99 18.55
N PRO A 23 -5.77 -24.77 18.06
CA PRO A 23 -5.50 -23.84 16.99
C PRO A 23 -6.39 -24.12 15.78
N LYS A 24 -7.14 -23.14 15.31
CA LYS A 24 -8.03 -23.25 14.15
C LYS A 24 -7.42 -22.55 12.95
N LEU A 25 -7.58 -23.17 11.78
CA LEU A 25 -7.29 -22.48 10.52
C LEU A 25 -8.35 -21.42 10.29
N ASN A 26 -7.94 -20.14 10.26
CA ASN A 26 -8.79 -19.05 9.84
C ASN A 26 -8.53 -18.76 8.36
N VAL A 27 -9.62 -18.55 7.62
CA VAL A 27 -9.59 -18.19 6.21
C VAL A 27 -10.37 -16.89 6.05
N SER A 28 -9.74 -15.91 5.46
CA SER A 28 -10.34 -14.62 5.11
C SER A 28 -9.82 -14.17 3.76
N GLY A 29 -10.39 -13.14 3.19
CA GLY A 29 -9.93 -12.65 1.91
C GLY A 29 -10.80 -11.55 1.34
N SER A 30 -10.45 -11.15 0.13
CA SER A 30 -11.24 -10.18 -0.63
C SER A 30 -11.18 -10.45 -2.13
N VAL A 31 -12.21 -9.98 -2.80
CA VAL A 31 -12.26 -9.93 -4.27
C VAL A 31 -12.71 -8.54 -4.65
N ASP A 32 -12.02 -7.91 -5.58
CA ASP A 32 -12.44 -6.64 -6.12
C ASP A 32 -12.51 -6.65 -7.66
N ALA A 33 -13.45 -5.88 -8.17
CA ALA A 33 -13.60 -5.57 -9.58
C ALA A 33 -13.87 -4.07 -9.74
N TYR A 34 -13.45 -3.51 -10.86
CA TYR A 34 -13.57 -2.08 -11.08
C TYR A 34 -13.90 -1.74 -12.53
N PHE A 35 -14.40 -0.53 -12.71
CA PHE A 35 -14.41 0.19 -13.98
C PHE A 35 -13.55 1.43 -13.85
N ARG A 36 -12.69 1.70 -14.82
CA ARG A 36 -11.90 2.92 -14.92
C ARG A 36 -12.05 3.57 -16.26
N SER A 37 -12.05 4.92 -16.26
CA SER A 37 -11.96 5.73 -17.46
C SER A 37 -11.10 6.95 -17.21
N ASN A 38 -10.12 7.19 -18.08
CA ASN A 38 -9.40 8.45 -18.13
C ASN A 38 -10.28 9.49 -18.80
N ILE A 39 -10.33 10.70 -18.24
CA ILE A 39 -11.12 11.82 -18.72
C ILE A 39 -10.30 12.72 -19.64
N THR A 40 -9.05 12.98 -19.25
CA THR A 40 -8.15 13.93 -19.95
C THR A 40 -7.10 13.26 -20.82
N SER A 41 -6.83 11.98 -20.62
CA SER A 41 -5.86 11.19 -21.37
C SER A 41 -6.52 10.05 -22.12
N ALA A 42 -5.79 9.41 -23.02
CA ALA A 42 -6.23 8.20 -23.72
C ALA A 42 -6.57 7.06 -22.74
N ASN A 43 -7.49 6.20 -23.17
CA ASN A 43 -7.91 5.01 -22.43
C ASN A 43 -7.20 3.74 -22.92
N ASP A 44 -6.12 3.85 -23.67
CA ASP A 44 -5.23 2.74 -24.00
C ASP A 44 -4.13 2.57 -22.94
N GLY A 45 -3.46 1.42 -22.93
CA GLY A 45 -2.48 1.07 -21.90
C GLY A 45 -1.32 2.05 -21.77
N ALA A 46 -1.00 2.81 -22.83
CA ALA A 46 0.12 3.76 -22.84
C ALA A 46 -0.16 5.03 -22.00
N ALA A 47 -1.41 5.39 -21.79
CA ALA A 47 -1.79 6.60 -21.06
C ALA A 47 -1.79 6.46 -19.53
N ASN A 48 -1.56 5.26 -19.02
CA ASN A 48 -1.82 4.93 -17.62
C ASN A 48 -0.56 4.89 -16.75
N THR A 49 0.61 5.14 -17.31
CA THR A 49 1.86 4.96 -16.59
C THR A 49 2.46 6.29 -16.19
N LEU A 50 2.75 6.45 -14.92
CA LEU A 50 3.67 7.47 -14.47
C LEU A 50 5.05 7.17 -15.10
N LEU A 51 5.69 8.16 -15.74
CA LEU A 51 7.00 8.06 -16.38
C LEU A 51 7.07 7.18 -17.66
N GLY A 52 5.96 6.83 -18.27
CA GLY A 52 5.95 6.11 -19.56
C GLY A 52 6.55 4.69 -19.53
N THR A 53 6.85 4.14 -18.37
CA THR A 53 7.39 2.80 -18.18
C THR A 53 6.39 1.95 -17.42
N GLY A 54 5.71 1.04 -18.14
CA GLY A 54 4.55 0.28 -17.69
C GLY A 54 4.71 -0.64 -16.49
N ASP A 55 5.91 -0.86 -15.98
CA ASP A 55 6.16 -2.04 -15.14
C ASP A 55 6.15 -1.80 -13.63
N TYR A 56 6.05 -0.56 -13.16
CA TYR A 56 6.23 -0.28 -11.72
C TYR A 56 5.08 0.45 -11.03
N SER A 57 4.08 0.92 -11.76
CA SER A 57 2.94 1.58 -11.12
C SER A 57 1.83 0.58 -10.82
N ILE A 58 1.55 0.33 -9.55
CA ILE A 58 0.38 -0.42 -9.07
C ILE A 58 -0.93 0.29 -9.48
N PHE A 59 -0.81 1.46 -10.07
CA PHE A 59 -1.83 2.26 -10.72
C PHE A 59 -2.27 1.78 -12.07
N ASN A 60 -1.59 0.85 -12.69
CA ASN A 60 -1.99 0.28 -13.96
C ASN A 60 -3.27 -0.54 -13.85
N ASN A 61 -4.29 0.09 -13.29
CA ASN A 61 -5.62 -0.38 -13.50
C ASN A 61 -5.95 -0.07 -14.96
N ASP A 62 -6.15 -1.08 -15.76
CA ASP A 62 -6.56 -0.93 -17.15
C ASP A 62 -7.85 -0.12 -17.25
N SER A 63 -8.01 0.61 -18.35
CA SER A 63 -9.26 1.29 -18.65
C SER A 63 -10.35 0.28 -19.01
N GLY A 64 -11.61 0.61 -18.70
CA GLY A 64 -12.73 -0.30 -18.85
C GLY A 64 -12.99 -1.14 -17.61
N PHE A 65 -13.62 -2.30 -17.78
CA PHE A 65 -13.92 -3.24 -16.68
C PHE A 65 -12.80 -4.25 -16.50
N SER A 66 -12.39 -4.45 -15.25
CA SER A 66 -11.39 -5.45 -14.90
C SER A 66 -11.60 -5.98 -13.48
N ALA A 67 -11.06 -7.16 -13.17
CA ALA A 67 -10.78 -7.55 -11.80
C ALA A 67 -9.53 -6.77 -11.31
N GLY A 68 -9.48 -6.43 -10.03
CA GLY A 68 -8.31 -5.80 -9.44
C GLY A 68 -7.41 -6.82 -8.74
N LEU A 69 -7.92 -7.39 -7.65
CA LEU A 69 -7.26 -8.40 -6.84
C LEU A 69 -8.28 -9.41 -6.32
N ALA A 70 -7.92 -10.68 -6.34
CA ALA A 70 -8.54 -11.69 -5.50
C ALA A 70 -7.47 -12.24 -4.55
N ASN A 71 -7.69 -12.16 -3.23
CA ASN A 71 -6.74 -12.71 -2.27
C ASN A 71 -7.42 -13.59 -1.23
N VAL A 72 -6.65 -14.56 -0.72
CA VAL A 72 -7.02 -15.44 0.39
C VAL A 72 -5.89 -15.39 1.41
N THR A 73 -6.24 -15.04 2.64
CA THR A 73 -5.34 -15.07 3.79
C THR A 73 -5.66 -16.26 4.66
N LEU A 74 -4.67 -17.09 4.88
CA LEU A 74 -4.69 -18.23 5.80
C LEU A 74 -3.89 -17.86 7.04
N SER A 75 -4.48 -18.05 8.22
CA SER A 75 -3.75 -17.94 9.48
C SER A 75 -4.02 -19.14 10.38
N TYR A 76 -2.98 -19.68 10.98
CA TYR A 76 -3.04 -20.81 11.89
C TYR A 76 -1.99 -20.67 12.98
N GLY A 77 -2.35 -20.96 14.19
CA GLY A 77 -1.43 -20.91 15.31
C GLY A 77 -2.14 -20.59 16.62
N ASP A 78 -1.33 -20.42 17.64
CA ASP A 78 -1.72 -20.05 18.99
C ASP A 78 -0.97 -18.78 19.45
N GLU A 79 -1.07 -18.46 20.73
CA GLU A 79 -0.38 -17.29 21.30
C GLU A 79 1.15 -17.40 21.26
N THR A 80 1.68 -18.61 21.05
CA THR A 80 3.12 -18.87 21.08
C THR A 80 3.71 -18.93 19.67
N VAL A 81 3.10 -19.71 18.77
CA VAL A 81 3.63 -19.94 17.42
C VAL A 81 2.50 -20.02 16.41
N GLY A 82 2.81 -19.61 15.17
CA GLY A 82 1.87 -19.75 14.07
C GLY A 82 2.46 -19.30 12.75
N PHE A 83 1.60 -19.30 11.73
CA PHE A 83 1.94 -18.76 10.42
C PHE A 83 0.80 -17.92 9.83
N ILE A 84 1.18 -17.05 8.91
CA ILE A 84 0.27 -16.33 8.04
C ILE A 84 0.72 -16.54 6.59
N ALA A 85 -0.23 -16.83 5.70
CA ALA A 85 -0.02 -16.88 4.27
C ALA A 85 -1.12 -16.09 3.57
N ASP A 86 -0.77 -15.04 2.85
CA ASP A 86 -1.65 -14.25 1.99
C ASP A 86 -1.29 -14.49 0.53
N LEU A 87 -2.23 -15.07 -0.20
CA LEU A 87 -2.08 -15.45 -1.60
C LEU A 87 -2.99 -14.58 -2.44
N GLY A 88 -2.45 -13.92 -3.44
CA GLY A 88 -3.19 -13.01 -4.30
C GLY A 88 -3.06 -13.35 -5.78
N TYR A 89 -4.07 -12.95 -6.55
CA TYR A 89 -4.11 -13.07 -8.00
C TYR A 89 -4.84 -11.90 -8.63
N GLY A 90 -4.40 -11.47 -9.81
CA GLY A 90 -5.01 -10.40 -10.59
C GLY A 90 -4.01 -9.28 -10.95
N PRO A 91 -4.44 -8.30 -11.78
CA PRO A 91 -3.57 -7.26 -12.29
C PRO A 91 -2.79 -6.48 -11.22
N ARG A 92 -3.42 -6.28 -10.05
CA ARG A 92 -2.78 -5.61 -8.93
C ARG A 92 -1.65 -6.44 -8.32
N MET A 93 -1.82 -7.77 -8.26
CA MET A 93 -0.78 -8.68 -7.79
C MET A 93 0.35 -8.81 -8.81
N ASP A 94 0.02 -8.83 -10.10
CA ASP A 94 1.01 -8.85 -11.18
C ASP A 94 1.91 -7.61 -11.11
N ALA A 95 1.33 -6.42 -10.94
CA ALA A 95 2.07 -5.17 -10.77
C ALA A 95 2.89 -5.14 -9.46
N TRP A 96 2.40 -5.81 -8.41
CA TRP A 96 3.09 -5.87 -7.11
C TRP A 96 4.29 -6.80 -7.11
N ASN A 97 4.13 -8.02 -7.63
CA ASN A 97 5.08 -9.12 -7.50
C ASN A 97 5.53 -9.74 -8.82
N GLY A 98 5.21 -9.16 -9.97
CA GLY A 98 5.58 -9.72 -11.27
C GLY A 98 4.93 -11.08 -11.57
N GLY A 99 3.71 -11.32 -11.06
CA GLY A 99 2.95 -12.57 -11.25
C GLY A 99 3.18 -13.65 -10.19
N ASP A 100 4.02 -13.40 -9.16
CA ASP A 100 4.12 -14.29 -8.00
C ASP A 100 2.86 -14.15 -7.14
N VAL A 101 2.19 -15.27 -6.85
CA VAL A 101 0.94 -15.30 -6.09
C VAL A 101 1.13 -15.07 -4.59
N VAL A 102 2.34 -15.19 -4.07
CA VAL A 102 2.61 -15.04 -2.64
C VAL A 102 2.78 -13.56 -2.32
N ASN A 103 1.81 -12.95 -1.63
CA ASN A 103 1.96 -11.62 -1.05
C ASN A 103 2.74 -11.70 0.27
N GLU A 104 2.27 -12.52 1.21
CA GLU A 104 2.93 -12.79 2.48
C GLU A 104 2.96 -14.28 2.76
N ALA A 105 4.05 -14.77 3.34
CA ALA A 105 4.17 -16.12 3.87
C ALA A 105 5.25 -16.12 4.95
N TYR A 106 4.84 -16.08 6.21
CA TYR A 106 5.77 -16.05 7.33
C TYR A 106 5.28 -16.85 8.52
N MET A 107 6.23 -17.29 9.33
CA MET A 107 6.00 -17.86 10.65
C MET A 107 6.32 -16.84 11.72
N TYR A 108 5.66 -16.94 12.85
CA TYR A 108 5.97 -16.15 14.04
C TYR A 108 6.16 -17.03 15.26
N TRP A 109 6.98 -16.53 16.19
CA TRP A 109 7.21 -17.10 17.50
C TRP A 109 7.25 -15.99 18.56
N ASN A 110 6.26 -15.98 19.44
CA ASN A 110 6.23 -15.12 20.61
C ASN A 110 7.12 -15.75 21.70
N THR A 111 8.35 -15.26 21.78
CA THR A 111 9.34 -15.76 22.78
C THR A 111 9.00 -15.28 24.19
N SER A 112 8.18 -14.25 24.29
CA SER A 112 7.60 -13.71 25.51
C SER A 112 6.41 -12.81 25.16
N ASP A 113 5.66 -12.35 26.17
CA ASP A 113 4.55 -11.40 26.01
C ASP A 113 4.96 -10.06 25.33
N LYS A 114 6.26 -9.80 25.23
CA LYS A 114 6.80 -8.54 24.70
C LYS A 114 7.68 -8.69 23.48
N VAL A 115 8.03 -9.90 23.09
CA VAL A 115 8.97 -10.14 21.98
C VAL A 115 8.42 -11.20 21.04
N MET A 116 8.26 -10.83 19.78
CA MET A 116 7.91 -11.73 18.69
C MET A 116 9.03 -11.78 17.67
N LEU A 117 9.38 -12.96 17.23
CA LEU A 117 10.24 -13.22 16.09
C LEU A 117 9.36 -13.61 14.90
N MET A 118 9.63 -13.04 13.73
CA MET A 118 8.99 -13.39 12.48
C MET A 118 10.04 -13.80 11.46
N MET A 119 9.77 -14.82 10.66
CA MET A 119 10.65 -15.23 9.55
C MET A 119 9.83 -15.64 8.33
N GLY A 120 10.20 -15.13 7.18
CA GLY A 120 9.57 -15.39 5.90
C GLY A 120 9.42 -14.12 5.06
N ARG A 121 8.36 -14.08 4.24
CA ARG A 121 7.98 -12.94 3.42
C ARG A 121 6.82 -12.19 4.06
N PHE A 122 6.96 -10.90 4.25
CA PHE A 122 5.95 -10.03 4.84
C PHE A 122 5.99 -8.65 4.19
N ASN A 123 4.85 -7.95 4.21
CA ASN A 123 4.74 -6.61 3.67
C ASN A 123 5.56 -5.61 4.52
N SER A 124 6.03 -4.56 3.85
CA SER A 124 6.74 -3.50 4.56
C SER A 124 5.79 -2.81 5.57
N TRP A 125 6.37 -2.29 6.63
CA TRP A 125 5.64 -1.51 7.65
C TRP A 125 5.56 0.00 7.34
N MET A 126 6.01 0.39 6.14
CA MET A 126 5.98 1.77 5.66
C MET A 126 4.59 2.16 5.18
N GLY A 127 4.24 3.42 5.41
CA GLY A 127 2.97 4.00 4.95
C GLY A 127 1.71 3.42 5.59
N TYR A 128 0.57 3.86 5.07
CA TYR A 128 -0.76 3.43 5.50
C TYR A 128 -1.44 2.47 4.53
N GLU A 129 -1.07 2.53 3.25
CA GLU A 129 -1.72 1.76 2.21
C GLU A 129 -1.29 0.29 2.22
N ARG A 130 -2.15 -0.57 1.70
CA ARG A 130 -1.96 -2.02 1.59
C ARG A 130 -2.33 -2.47 0.19
N LEU A 131 -1.85 -3.65 -0.21
CA LEU A 131 -2.12 -4.20 -1.54
C LEU A 131 -3.62 -4.41 -1.78
N SER A 132 -4.35 -5.01 -0.83
CA SER A 132 -5.79 -5.21 -0.94
C SER A 132 -6.57 -3.90 -0.78
N ALA A 133 -7.46 -3.62 -1.71
CA ALA A 133 -8.39 -2.49 -1.66
C ALA A 133 -9.35 -2.54 -0.45
N ALA A 134 -9.59 -3.73 0.10
CA ALA A 134 -10.38 -3.91 1.30
C ALA A 134 -9.76 -3.19 2.52
N ASN A 135 -8.44 -3.09 2.55
CA ASN A 135 -7.67 -2.49 3.64
C ASN A 135 -7.35 -1.00 3.44
N ASN A 136 -7.78 -0.41 2.32
CA ASN A 136 -7.55 0.99 1.99
C ASN A 136 -8.86 1.77 1.99
N PHE A 137 -8.80 3.06 2.30
CA PHE A 137 -9.95 3.94 2.10
C PHE A 137 -10.13 4.28 0.63
N HIS A 138 -9.06 4.67 -0.06
CA HIS A 138 -9.03 4.95 -1.49
C HIS A 138 -8.85 3.65 -2.28
N TYR A 139 -9.50 3.57 -3.45
CA TYR A 139 -9.34 2.41 -4.31
C TYR A 139 -8.01 2.44 -5.04
N SER A 140 -7.63 3.59 -5.59
CA SER A 140 -6.32 3.77 -6.21
C SER A 140 -5.22 4.00 -5.17
N MET A 141 -4.04 3.46 -5.44
CA MET A 141 -2.87 3.63 -4.59
C MET A 141 -2.23 5.02 -4.77
N SER A 142 -1.54 5.52 -3.77
CA SER A 142 -0.65 6.67 -3.91
C SER A 142 0.58 6.34 -4.76
N HIS A 143 1.20 7.34 -5.34
CA HIS A 143 2.52 7.17 -5.96
C HIS A 143 3.55 6.75 -4.92
N MET A 144 3.53 7.37 -3.74
CA MET A 144 4.37 7.00 -2.61
C MET A 144 4.35 5.49 -2.35
N PHE A 145 3.16 4.87 -2.26
CA PHE A 145 3.02 3.44 -2.04
C PHE A 145 3.61 2.62 -3.20
N SER A 146 3.38 3.07 -4.45
CA SER A 146 3.86 2.36 -5.64
C SER A 146 5.39 2.30 -5.73
N TYR A 147 6.08 3.35 -5.27
CA TYR A 147 7.54 3.45 -5.29
C TYR A 147 8.22 3.08 -3.97
N SER A 148 7.45 2.82 -2.92
CA SER A 148 7.96 2.44 -1.60
C SER A 148 8.48 0.99 -1.58
N ALA A 149 9.19 0.65 -0.51
CA ALA A 149 9.53 -0.74 -0.22
C ALA A 149 8.25 -1.58 -0.06
N ARG A 150 8.15 -2.68 -0.80
CA ARG A 150 6.93 -3.50 -0.89
C ARG A 150 6.95 -4.65 0.10
N ASN A 151 7.85 -5.59 -0.14
CA ASN A 151 7.97 -6.82 0.61
C ASN A 151 9.38 -6.97 1.18
N PHE A 152 9.45 -7.61 2.32
CA PHE A 152 10.67 -8.04 2.95
C PHE A 152 10.70 -9.57 3.03
N ASN A 153 11.83 -10.18 2.70
CA ASN A 153 12.09 -11.59 2.90
C ASN A 153 13.24 -11.73 3.89
N GLY A 154 12.95 -12.11 5.12
CA GLY A 154 13.98 -12.10 6.15
C GLY A 154 13.48 -12.51 7.53
N ILE A 155 14.20 -12.07 8.54
CA ILE A 155 13.86 -12.25 9.95
C ILE A 155 13.72 -10.89 10.62
N VAL A 156 12.68 -10.75 11.44
CA VAL A 156 12.41 -9.55 12.23
C VAL A 156 12.14 -9.92 13.68
N ALA A 157 12.71 -9.16 14.60
CA ALA A 157 12.30 -9.12 15.99
C ALA A 157 11.42 -7.87 16.21
N GLN A 158 10.20 -8.08 16.70
CA GLN A 158 9.32 -7.02 17.19
C GLN A 158 9.31 -7.06 18.71
N PHE A 159 9.24 -5.89 19.35
CA PHE A 159 9.28 -5.80 20.81
C PHE A 159 8.46 -4.61 21.33
N ASP A 160 7.77 -4.84 22.43
CA ASP A 160 6.98 -3.82 23.12
C ASP A 160 7.82 -3.14 24.22
N ILE A 161 7.91 -1.82 24.17
CA ILE A 161 8.59 -0.98 25.15
C ILE A 161 7.53 -0.24 25.98
N GLY A 162 7.26 -0.76 27.16
CA GLY A 162 6.15 -0.26 27.97
C GLY A 162 4.79 -0.62 27.33
N THR A 163 3.82 0.31 27.44
CA THR A 163 2.44 0.07 27.00
C THR A 163 2.12 0.65 25.62
N ASN A 164 2.90 1.63 25.17
CA ASN A 164 2.52 2.50 24.05
C ASN A 164 3.52 2.50 22.91
N LEU A 165 4.74 1.99 23.11
CA LEU A 165 5.78 1.99 22.10
C LEU A 165 6.11 0.56 21.67
N ARG A 166 5.99 0.29 20.37
CA ARG A 166 6.45 -0.94 19.73
C ARG A 166 7.63 -0.62 18.83
N GLY A 167 8.68 -1.42 18.93
CA GLY A 167 9.83 -1.38 18.05
C GLY A 167 9.94 -2.64 17.20
N GLY A 168 10.71 -2.53 16.12
CA GLY A 168 11.08 -3.66 15.28
C GLY A 168 12.47 -3.46 14.70
N ILE A 169 13.22 -4.54 14.56
CA ILE A 169 14.50 -4.58 13.85
C ILE A 169 14.59 -5.87 13.07
N GLY A 170 15.12 -5.81 11.85
CA GLY A 170 15.21 -6.99 11.00
C GLY A 170 16.40 -6.96 10.06
N VAL A 171 16.76 -8.18 9.61
CA VAL A 171 17.71 -8.42 8.52
C VAL A 171 16.97 -9.20 7.44
N MET A 172 17.10 -8.76 6.21
CA MET A 172 16.35 -9.28 5.08
C MET A 172 17.18 -9.27 3.80
N ASN A 173 16.70 -9.94 2.77
CA ASN A 173 17.22 -9.80 1.41
C ASN A 173 17.16 -8.33 0.96
N PRO A 174 17.86 -7.94 -0.11
CA PRO A 174 17.69 -6.62 -0.69
C PRO A 174 16.22 -6.29 -0.92
N VAL A 175 15.85 -5.04 -0.67
CA VAL A 175 14.46 -4.58 -0.74
C VAL A 175 13.82 -4.93 -2.07
N ASN A 176 12.58 -5.42 -2.03
CA ASN A 176 11.78 -5.87 -3.18
C ASN A 176 12.35 -7.09 -3.93
N GLN A 177 13.41 -7.72 -3.44
CA GLN A 177 13.94 -8.94 -4.01
C GLN A 177 13.20 -10.16 -3.46
N VAL A 178 12.48 -10.85 -4.34
CA VAL A 178 11.63 -11.99 -3.96
C VAL A 178 12.47 -13.22 -3.64
N TYR A 179 13.49 -13.51 -4.43
CA TYR A 179 14.30 -14.72 -4.33
C TYR A 179 15.79 -14.41 -4.27
N GLY A 180 16.45 -15.08 -3.35
CA GLY A 180 17.89 -15.04 -3.22
C GLY A 180 18.42 -13.68 -2.75
N ASN A 181 19.69 -13.63 -2.58
CA ASN A 181 20.51 -12.43 -2.52
C ASN A 181 21.87 -12.78 -3.11
N ASN A 182 22.57 -11.85 -3.62
CA ASN A 182 23.94 -12.06 -4.15
C ASN A 182 24.99 -11.92 -3.04
N GLY A 183 24.63 -12.21 -1.79
CA GLY A 183 25.43 -11.95 -0.60
C GLY A 183 25.12 -10.63 0.09
N ASP A 184 24.21 -9.82 -0.49
CA ASP A 184 23.80 -8.54 0.07
C ASP A 184 22.58 -8.70 0.97
N TYR A 185 22.51 -7.87 2.00
CA TYR A 185 21.41 -7.82 2.95
C TYR A 185 20.96 -6.39 3.20
N SER A 186 19.68 -6.24 3.47
CA SER A 186 19.10 -5.02 4.00
C SER A 186 18.88 -5.15 5.50
N ILE A 187 19.00 -4.02 6.19
CA ILE A 187 18.56 -3.88 7.59
C ILE A 187 17.35 -2.97 7.62
N ALA A 188 16.40 -3.25 8.50
CA ALA A 188 15.30 -2.34 8.76
C ALA A 188 15.09 -2.18 10.27
N ALA A 189 14.68 -0.97 10.66
CA ALA A 189 14.28 -0.66 12.02
C ALA A 189 13.10 0.31 12.00
N GLY A 190 12.24 0.21 13.01
CA GLY A 190 11.12 1.12 13.12
C GLY A 190 10.54 1.15 14.52
N PHE A 191 9.83 2.23 14.81
CA PHE A 191 9.10 2.42 16.05
C PHE A 191 7.71 2.95 15.75
N THR A 192 6.73 2.50 16.52
CA THR A 192 5.35 2.99 16.44
C THR A 192 4.86 3.31 17.87
N TYR A 193 4.38 4.53 18.05
CA TYR A 193 3.80 5.01 19.29
C TYR A 193 2.27 5.02 19.20
N ASN A 194 1.59 4.47 20.21
CA ASN A 194 0.14 4.27 20.25
C ASN A 194 -0.47 3.59 19.01
N GLY A 195 0.33 2.83 18.24
CA GLY A 195 -0.12 2.21 17.00
C GLY A 195 -0.35 3.15 15.82
N VAL A 196 -0.14 4.45 15.97
CA VAL A 196 -0.51 5.47 14.96
C VAL A 196 0.66 6.33 14.49
N THR A 197 1.53 6.79 15.38
CA THR A 197 2.69 7.61 15.02
C THR A 197 3.92 6.72 14.89
N GLY A 198 4.52 6.69 13.72
CA GLY A 198 5.63 5.80 13.43
C GLY A 198 6.74 6.42 12.62
N ILE A 199 7.93 5.89 12.84
CA ILE A 199 9.12 6.09 12.01
C ILE A 199 9.68 4.73 11.63
N SER A 200 10.05 4.56 10.37
CA SER A 200 10.76 3.36 9.92
C SER A 200 11.85 3.71 8.92
N TYR A 201 12.93 2.97 9.00
CA TYR A 201 14.08 3.11 8.12
C TYR A 201 14.52 1.74 7.62
N THR A 202 14.85 1.65 6.35
CA THR A 202 15.40 0.44 5.72
C THR A 202 16.58 0.85 4.85
N ARG A 203 17.65 0.07 4.90
CA ARG A 203 18.82 0.26 4.04
C ARG A 203 19.44 -1.07 3.65
N GLY A 204 19.79 -1.18 2.36
CA GLY A 204 20.57 -2.31 1.82
C GLY A 204 21.31 -1.88 0.57
N GLY A 205 22.64 -2.02 0.58
CA GLY A 205 23.48 -1.47 -0.46
C GLY A 205 23.35 0.05 -0.51
N ASP A 206 23.12 0.58 -1.70
CA ASP A 206 22.92 2.01 -1.95
C ASP A 206 21.45 2.45 -1.83
N VAL A 207 20.53 1.48 -1.66
CA VAL A 207 19.09 1.77 -1.52
C VAL A 207 18.71 2.03 -0.09
N SER A 208 18.02 3.14 0.18
CA SER A 208 17.46 3.43 1.49
C SER A 208 16.07 4.04 1.42
N TYR A 209 15.27 3.80 2.48
CA TYR A 209 13.94 4.35 2.66
C TYR A 209 13.77 4.88 4.08
N LEU A 210 13.19 6.06 4.20
CA LEU A 210 12.74 6.64 5.47
C LEU A 210 11.25 6.96 5.37
N ASP A 211 10.46 6.46 6.31
CA ASP A 211 9.02 6.71 6.39
C ASP A 211 8.64 7.29 7.75
N LEU A 212 7.79 8.31 7.73
CA LEU A 212 7.21 8.97 8.89
C LEU A 212 5.70 9.02 8.73
N LYS A 213 4.95 8.55 9.73
CA LYS A 213 3.49 8.57 9.69
C LYS A 213 2.87 8.92 11.03
N THR A 214 1.71 9.58 10.97
CA THR A 214 0.90 9.88 12.15
C THR A 214 -0.57 10.02 11.79
N ALA A 215 -1.46 9.77 12.75
CA ALA A 215 -2.89 9.91 12.58
C ALA A 215 -3.50 10.64 13.79
N PHE A 216 -4.60 11.35 13.54
CA PHE A 216 -5.33 12.14 14.51
C PHE A 216 -6.83 11.90 14.36
N ASP A 217 -7.50 11.52 15.42
CA ASP A 217 -8.95 11.51 15.53
C ASP A 217 -9.38 12.94 15.86
N VAL A 218 -9.81 13.70 14.84
CA VAL A 218 -10.22 15.11 15.01
C VAL A 218 -11.61 15.18 15.67
N SER A 219 -12.46 14.21 15.36
CA SER A 219 -13.78 14.03 15.99
C SER A 219 -14.19 12.55 15.89
N ASP A 220 -15.36 12.20 16.45
CA ASP A 220 -15.92 10.84 16.35
C ASP A 220 -16.15 10.38 14.89
N ASN A 221 -16.16 11.30 13.94
CA ASN A 221 -16.47 11.03 12.53
C ASN A 221 -15.36 11.47 11.56
N LEU A 222 -14.32 12.16 12.02
CA LEU A 222 -13.27 12.69 11.15
C LEU A 222 -11.88 12.27 11.62
N ASP A 223 -11.20 11.51 10.77
CA ASP A 223 -9.82 11.10 10.93
C ASP A 223 -8.94 11.85 9.94
N ILE A 224 -7.75 12.27 10.37
CA ILE A 224 -6.71 12.83 9.52
C ILE A 224 -5.44 11.99 9.69
N LYS A 225 -4.80 11.66 8.57
CA LYS A 225 -3.52 10.94 8.57
C LYS A 225 -2.50 11.69 7.73
N LEU A 226 -1.25 11.68 8.17
CA LEU A 226 -0.12 12.25 7.45
C LEU A 226 0.95 11.19 7.26
N ASN A 227 1.55 11.16 6.08
CA ASN A 227 2.66 10.27 5.77
C ASN A 227 3.72 11.04 4.96
N GLY A 228 4.95 10.99 5.40
CA GLY A 228 6.11 11.49 4.67
C GLY A 228 7.06 10.36 4.35
N HIS A 229 7.63 10.35 3.14
CA HIS A 229 8.50 9.29 2.67
C HIS A 229 9.67 9.85 1.86
N ILE A 230 10.85 9.30 2.08
CA ILE A 230 12.05 9.60 1.30
C ILE A 230 12.66 8.27 0.89
N ALA A 231 13.00 8.13 -0.39
CA ALA A 231 13.75 7.01 -0.93
C ALA A 231 14.99 7.51 -1.67
N ASP A 232 16.10 6.85 -1.45
CA ASP A 232 17.37 7.06 -2.15
C ASP A 232 17.76 5.72 -2.79
N PHE A 233 18.02 5.72 -4.07
CA PHE A 233 18.38 4.53 -4.86
C PHE A 233 19.84 4.54 -5.32
N GLY A 234 20.65 5.43 -4.73
CA GLY A 234 22.07 5.59 -5.09
C GLY A 234 22.23 6.18 -6.48
N ASP A 235 23.33 5.79 -7.14
CA ASP A 235 23.67 6.30 -8.48
C ASP A 235 22.90 5.59 -9.60
N ASP A 236 22.20 4.49 -9.32
CA ASP A 236 21.58 3.63 -10.33
C ASP A 236 20.17 4.08 -10.75
N ALA A 237 19.47 4.84 -9.90
CA ALA A 237 18.12 5.31 -10.19
C ALA A 237 17.77 6.57 -9.38
N ASP A 238 16.79 7.32 -9.89
CA ASP A 238 16.31 8.53 -9.25
C ASP A 238 15.57 8.22 -7.95
N GLY A 239 16.01 8.79 -6.84
CA GLY A 239 15.31 8.79 -5.57
C GLY A 239 14.05 9.67 -5.61
N PHE A 240 13.31 9.71 -4.51
CA PHE A 240 12.16 10.59 -4.39
C PHE A 240 11.89 11.03 -2.94
N SER A 241 11.14 12.12 -2.82
CA SER A 241 10.49 12.53 -1.58
C SER A 241 9.00 12.72 -1.80
N SER A 242 8.18 12.31 -0.84
CA SER A 242 6.73 12.44 -0.93
C SER A 242 6.11 12.78 0.41
N ILE A 243 5.00 13.51 0.36
CA ILE A 243 4.12 13.76 1.51
C ILE A 243 2.67 13.55 1.09
N SER A 244 1.92 12.84 1.92
CA SER A 244 0.49 12.58 1.72
C SER A 244 -0.30 12.95 2.96
N ALA A 245 -1.43 13.63 2.74
CA ALA A 245 -2.44 13.91 3.74
C ALA A 245 -3.74 13.19 3.36
N TYR A 246 -4.38 12.57 4.34
CA TYR A 246 -5.64 11.85 4.19
C TYR A 246 -6.64 12.44 5.17
N ALA A 247 -7.85 12.74 4.71
CA ALA A 247 -8.99 13.09 5.54
C ALA A 247 -10.13 12.10 5.23
N GLN A 248 -10.69 11.47 6.26
CA GLN A 248 -11.75 10.46 6.14
C GLN A 248 -12.91 10.86 7.03
N LEU A 249 -14.09 11.04 6.44
CA LEU A 249 -15.29 11.47 7.14
C LEU A 249 -16.37 10.38 7.06
N LYS A 250 -16.77 9.84 8.20
CA LYS A 250 -17.91 8.96 8.34
C LYS A 250 -19.18 9.80 8.39
N SER A 251 -20.00 9.74 7.33
CA SER A 251 -21.25 10.48 7.25
C SER A 251 -22.43 9.71 7.84
N THR A 252 -22.47 8.38 7.61
CA THR A 252 -23.44 7.44 8.19
C THR A 252 -22.74 6.11 8.47
N ASP A 253 -23.45 5.14 9.03
CA ASP A 253 -22.89 3.77 9.22
C ASP A 253 -22.60 3.08 7.89
N ALA A 254 -23.34 3.41 6.84
CA ALA A 254 -23.18 2.80 5.51
C ALA A 254 -22.32 3.64 4.56
N PHE A 255 -22.14 4.94 4.82
CA PHE A 255 -21.48 5.83 3.87
C PHE A 255 -20.41 6.69 4.53
N SER A 256 -19.23 6.67 3.92
CA SER A 256 -18.09 7.52 4.24
C SER A 256 -17.50 8.10 2.96
N TRP A 257 -16.80 9.19 3.10
CA TRP A 257 -16.01 9.76 2.02
C TRP A 257 -14.71 10.34 2.54
N GLY A 258 -13.73 10.51 1.66
CA GLY A 258 -12.44 11.00 2.05
C GLY A 258 -11.67 11.59 0.89
N MET A 259 -10.64 12.31 1.26
CA MET A 259 -9.72 12.95 0.34
C MET A 259 -8.29 12.51 0.68
N ARG A 260 -7.51 12.20 -0.35
CA ARG A 260 -6.05 12.10 -0.29
C ARG A 260 -5.47 13.24 -1.10
N LEU A 261 -4.50 13.94 -0.54
CA LEU A 261 -3.66 14.90 -1.24
C LEU A 261 -2.21 14.43 -1.13
N GLU A 262 -1.61 14.08 -2.24
CA GLU A 262 -0.22 13.65 -2.32
C GLU A 262 0.60 14.63 -3.13
N TYR A 263 1.80 14.95 -2.66
CA TYR A 263 2.83 15.64 -3.43
C TYR A 263 4.08 14.76 -3.45
N MET A 264 4.59 14.49 -4.64
CA MET A 264 5.80 13.70 -4.85
C MET A 264 6.78 14.47 -5.72
N LYS A 265 8.06 14.42 -5.37
CA LYS A 265 9.16 14.97 -6.13
C LYS A 265 10.19 13.87 -6.37
N PHE A 266 10.61 13.71 -7.63
CA PHE A 266 11.70 12.84 -8.03
C PHE A 266 13.02 13.62 -8.05
N ASP A 267 14.12 12.93 -7.72
CA ASP A 267 15.46 13.51 -7.70
C ASP A 267 16.18 13.37 -9.05
N ASN A 268 15.40 13.41 -10.15
CA ASN A 268 15.91 13.38 -11.51
C ASN A 268 16.40 14.76 -11.98
N ALA A 269 17.04 14.81 -13.15
CA ALA A 269 17.63 16.04 -13.69
C ALA A 269 16.61 17.18 -13.84
N ASP A 270 15.34 16.86 -14.17
CA ASP A 270 14.26 17.81 -14.39
C ASP A 270 13.49 18.10 -13.10
N SER A 271 13.81 17.40 -11.99
CA SER A 271 13.10 17.50 -10.70
C SER A 271 11.58 17.36 -10.85
N LEU A 272 11.16 16.33 -11.60
CA LEU A 272 9.75 16.04 -11.85
C LEU A 272 8.96 16.04 -10.53
N THR A 273 7.87 16.78 -10.51
CA THR A 273 6.92 16.78 -9.38
C THR A 273 5.53 16.36 -9.84
N VAL A 274 4.80 15.70 -8.95
CA VAL A 274 3.42 15.29 -9.19
C VAL A 274 2.57 15.64 -7.97
N LEU A 275 1.46 16.35 -8.20
CA LEU A 275 0.44 16.65 -7.21
C LEU A 275 -0.80 15.81 -7.52
N THR A 276 -1.27 15.04 -6.54
CA THR A 276 -2.33 14.05 -6.76
C THR A 276 -3.46 14.19 -5.74
N PRO A 277 -4.45 15.06 -5.95
CA PRO A 277 -5.70 15.01 -5.22
C PRO A 277 -6.58 13.83 -5.67
N THR A 278 -7.14 13.12 -4.69
CA THR A 278 -8.06 11.98 -4.89
C THR A 278 -9.26 12.14 -3.96
N LEU A 279 -10.47 12.11 -4.51
CA LEU A 279 -11.73 12.12 -3.76
C LEU A 279 -12.42 10.77 -3.91
N THR A 280 -12.81 10.16 -2.80
CA THR A 280 -13.36 8.81 -2.76
C THR A 280 -14.59 8.76 -1.88
N GLY A 281 -15.66 8.12 -2.37
CA GLY A 281 -16.79 7.69 -1.57
C GLY A 281 -16.70 6.18 -1.27
N ARG A 282 -17.26 5.76 -0.13
CA ARG A 282 -17.41 4.34 0.22
C ARG A 282 -18.84 4.09 0.70
N TYR A 283 -19.54 3.17 0.03
CA TYR A 283 -20.87 2.74 0.42
C TYR A 283 -20.86 1.25 0.69
N SER A 284 -21.13 0.86 1.94
CA SER A 284 -21.06 -0.54 2.39
C SER A 284 -22.45 -1.12 2.58
N VAL A 285 -22.64 -2.34 2.06
CA VAL A 285 -23.85 -3.16 2.19
C VAL A 285 -23.43 -4.57 2.58
N GLY A 286 -23.52 -4.92 3.86
CA GLY A 286 -22.91 -6.14 4.38
C GLY A 286 -21.42 -6.15 4.10
N ASP A 287 -20.94 -7.23 3.53
CA ASP A 287 -19.52 -7.44 3.21
C ASP A 287 -19.09 -6.82 1.85
N LEU A 288 -20.04 -6.21 1.13
CA LEU A 288 -19.77 -5.51 -0.13
C LEU A 288 -19.58 -4.02 0.11
N THR A 289 -18.52 -3.44 -0.45
CA THR A 289 -18.28 -1.98 -0.48
C THR A 289 -18.17 -1.50 -1.93
N ILE A 290 -18.95 -0.50 -2.29
CA ILE A 290 -18.86 0.22 -3.57
C ILE A 290 -18.04 1.49 -3.37
N ILE A 291 -17.06 1.71 -4.25
CA ILE A 291 -16.06 2.77 -4.09
C ILE A 291 -15.99 3.61 -5.37
N PRO A 292 -16.83 4.65 -5.54
CA PRO A 292 -16.61 5.67 -6.56
C PRO A 292 -15.42 6.56 -6.16
N GLU A 293 -14.57 6.86 -7.15
CA GLU A 293 -13.37 7.66 -6.93
C GLU A 293 -13.07 8.53 -8.15
N ILE A 294 -12.65 9.76 -7.91
CA ILE A 294 -12.04 10.63 -8.92
C ILE A 294 -10.64 11.03 -8.46
N ARG A 295 -9.68 10.92 -9.36
CA ARG A 295 -8.28 11.23 -9.14
C ARG A 295 -7.75 12.13 -10.23
N LEU A 296 -6.95 13.11 -9.84
CA LEU A 296 -6.19 13.97 -10.72
C LEU A 296 -4.71 13.80 -10.44
N ASP A 297 -3.91 13.47 -11.44
CA ASP A 297 -2.46 13.54 -11.39
C ASP A 297 -2.01 14.75 -12.20
N SER A 298 -1.33 15.72 -11.56
CA SER A 298 -0.81 16.92 -12.18
C SER A 298 0.72 16.93 -12.03
N ALA A 299 1.41 16.72 -13.13
CA ALA A 299 2.85 16.67 -13.20
C ALA A 299 3.42 18.01 -13.68
N SER A 300 4.68 18.31 -13.31
CA SER A 300 5.41 19.48 -13.81
C SER A 300 5.89 19.32 -15.25
N GLU A 301 5.88 18.11 -15.78
CA GLU A 301 6.31 17.75 -17.13
C GLU A 301 5.21 17.00 -17.87
N ASP A 302 5.31 16.95 -19.20
CA ASP A 302 4.40 16.20 -20.06
C ASP A 302 4.73 14.69 -20.01
N ILE A 303 4.09 13.98 -19.07
CA ILE A 303 4.30 12.53 -18.84
C ILE A 303 3.05 11.70 -19.16
N PHE A 304 1.99 12.30 -19.61
CA PHE A 304 0.76 11.67 -20.04
C PHE A 304 0.46 11.97 -21.51
N THR A 305 -0.40 11.18 -22.13
CA THR A 305 -0.92 11.46 -23.46
C THR A 305 -2.16 12.34 -23.37
N ASP A 306 -2.47 13.06 -24.44
CA ASP A 306 -3.80 13.63 -24.65
C ASP A 306 -4.85 12.52 -24.80
N ARG A 307 -6.12 12.91 -24.80
CA ARG A 307 -7.25 12.00 -25.02
C ARG A 307 -7.21 11.33 -26.39
N GLU A 308 -6.71 12.02 -27.40
CA GLU A 308 -6.46 11.51 -28.76
C GLU A 308 -4.93 11.47 -28.97
N PRO A 309 -4.27 10.35 -28.60
CA PRO A 309 -2.81 10.32 -28.57
C PRO A 309 -2.22 10.44 -29.98
N SER A 310 -1.20 11.25 -30.10
CA SER A 310 -0.34 11.28 -31.27
C SER A 310 0.77 10.24 -31.12
N PHE A 311 1.29 9.74 -32.25
CA PHE A 311 2.34 8.75 -32.27
C PHE A 311 3.56 9.26 -33.05
N ASN A 312 4.75 8.92 -32.56
CA ASN A 312 5.99 9.21 -33.25
C ASN A 312 6.21 8.23 -34.43
N SER A 313 7.30 8.41 -35.17
CA SER A 313 7.62 7.57 -36.34
C SER A 313 7.91 6.10 -36.01
N SER A 314 8.19 5.77 -34.73
CA SER A 314 8.38 4.39 -34.25
C SER A 314 7.08 3.77 -33.73
N GLY A 315 5.96 4.50 -33.77
CA GLY A 315 4.66 4.02 -33.28
C GLY A 315 4.49 4.14 -31.76
N SER A 316 5.39 4.83 -31.06
CA SER A 316 5.24 5.10 -29.63
C SER A 316 4.38 6.34 -29.40
N PRO A 317 3.51 6.37 -28.38
CA PRO A 317 2.70 7.55 -28.07
C PRO A 317 3.59 8.73 -27.66
N ILE A 318 3.18 9.91 -28.04
CA ILE A 318 3.84 11.16 -27.66
C ILE A 318 3.21 11.63 -26.36
N MET A 319 4.03 11.83 -25.32
CA MET A 319 3.63 12.44 -24.06
C MET A 319 3.57 13.95 -24.28
N ASN A 320 2.39 14.53 -24.14
CA ASN A 320 2.09 15.92 -24.47
C ASN A 320 1.10 16.55 -23.48
N SER A 321 0.93 15.93 -22.32
CA SER A 321 0.08 16.44 -21.23
C SER A 321 0.74 16.22 -19.88
N GLY A 322 0.75 17.26 -19.05
CA GLY A 322 1.12 17.17 -17.63
C GLY A 322 -0.05 16.74 -16.73
N VAL A 323 -1.22 16.39 -17.29
CA VAL A 323 -2.44 16.13 -16.51
C VAL A 323 -3.11 14.83 -16.93
N LEU A 324 -3.39 13.98 -15.92
CA LEU A 324 -4.24 12.80 -16.05
C LEU A 324 -5.36 12.86 -15.01
N THR A 325 -6.60 12.91 -15.48
CA THR A 325 -7.80 12.77 -14.63
C THR A 325 -8.44 11.42 -14.90
N ALA A 326 -8.64 10.63 -13.86
CA ALA A 326 -9.27 9.32 -13.94
C ALA A 326 -10.50 9.23 -13.02
N PHE A 327 -11.53 8.55 -13.49
CA PHE A 327 -12.70 8.16 -12.74
C PHE A 327 -12.71 6.65 -12.57
N ASN A 328 -12.91 6.17 -11.35
CA ASN A 328 -13.03 4.76 -11.01
C ASN A 328 -14.35 4.49 -10.29
N VAL A 329 -14.92 3.32 -10.49
CA VAL A 329 -15.92 2.72 -9.61
C VAL A 329 -15.50 1.30 -9.34
N ALA A 330 -15.27 0.97 -8.08
CA ALA A 330 -14.91 -0.38 -7.68
C ALA A 330 -15.97 -1.02 -6.79
N ALA A 331 -16.05 -2.34 -6.83
CA ALA A 331 -16.82 -3.17 -5.92
C ALA A 331 -15.82 -4.11 -5.22
N VAL A 332 -15.78 -4.06 -3.90
CA VAL A 332 -14.89 -4.86 -3.05
C VAL A 332 -15.73 -5.71 -2.13
N TYR A 333 -15.60 -7.04 -2.20
CA TYR A 333 -16.25 -7.99 -1.31
C TYR A 333 -15.21 -8.61 -0.38
N THR A 334 -15.53 -8.70 0.92
CA THR A 334 -14.67 -9.34 1.94
C THR A 334 -15.38 -10.54 2.56
N PHE A 335 -14.62 -11.53 3.03
CA PHE A 335 -15.16 -12.72 3.69
C PHE A 335 -14.23 -13.26 4.77
#